data_88988bbb7f728855d195bd9c8e72e1dd
#
_entry.id   88988bbb7f728855d195bd9c8e72e1dd
#
_cell.length_a   1.000
_cell.length_b   1.000
_cell.length_c   1.000
_cell.angle_alpha   90.00
_cell.angle_beta   90.00
_cell.angle_gamma   90.00
#
_symmetry.space_group_name_H-M   'P 1'
#
loop_
_entity.id
_entity.type
_entity.pdbx_description
1 polymer ?
#
loop_
_entity_poly.entity_id
_entity_poly.type
_entity_poly.pdbx_seq_one_letter_code
_entity_poly.pdbx_strand_id
1 'polypeptide(L)'
;MNWIRHDSKNLMRFLLTGLILLTIIILPVSGQVKLRYADNETVTWQEAIDMYQWLDEQYEDARLLEVGWTDAGRPLHLFVIDRSRHFSPELIREAGKNILFINNGIHPGEPCGVDASLKLVSDLLSGKDTCAHYLDHTAIAIVPIFNVGGALNRGSYHRANQNGPKEHGFRGNARNLDLNRDFIKLDSKNTQSLVPLLRNWDPDIFVDTHTSNGSDYPYTITLINSHSQRHEPSQARFLDSTLLPFLFKGMDRSPYLMSPYVWSYKRSPEQGIISFIDYPRYTSGYASLFNTFAFTVETHMFKSFEDRVLSTWYLLRETLRFSGLYGSEIARVKSEAWQEKMNRTDFTLQWTLDTSRSDLINFRGYTVKQRKSKVTGQQNYYFDRKDPWEKEIPYYKYFKPVISATVPDYYILPSAWREVVERLQLNGVIMEQLMTDSIMEAEVCYIEKYETVDQPYNGHYRHYGVETKEVKEKVQLLAGDWIIPSRQQAIEYLVQTLEPKGYDSFFSWNFFDEVLFRNEYFSPYIFEETAEDLLKNNPQLKKEFKAKQKEDPKFAANGYQQLRFIYERSPWSESTYMRYPVYRLNR
;
A
#
# COMPACT_ATOMS: atom_id res chain seq x y z
N MET A 1 57.56 -36.49 -52.05
CA MET A 1 56.98 -37.21 -50.94
C MET A 1 55.86 -36.35 -50.37
N ASN A 2 54.70 -36.64 -50.84
CA ASN A 2 53.38 -36.90 -50.23
C ASN A 2 52.89 -36.07 -49.02
N TRP A 3 51.63 -35.68 -49.27
CA TRP A 3 50.57 -35.27 -48.40
C TRP A 3 50.47 -33.77 -48.14
N ILE A 4 49.55 -33.09 -48.86
CA ILE A 4 48.34 -32.38 -48.39
C ILE A 4 47.47 -32.13 -49.63
N ARG A 5 46.40 -32.94 -49.76
CA ARG A 5 45.17 -32.67 -50.49
C ARG A 5 44.04 -33.10 -49.55
N HIS A 6 43.41 -32.18 -48.93
CA HIS A 6 42.06 -32.29 -48.31
C HIS A 6 41.64 -30.86 -47.97
N ASP A 7 40.61 -30.37 -48.34
CA ASP A 7 39.25 -30.64 -48.64
C ASP A 7 38.53 -29.26 -48.68
N SER A 8 38.56 -28.59 -49.82
CA SER A 8 37.83 -27.34 -50.07
C SER A 8 36.29 -27.51 -50.10
N LYS A 9 35.80 -28.75 -50.06
CA LYS A 9 34.36 -29.05 -50.10
C LYS A 9 33.69 -28.99 -48.73
N ASN A 10 34.39 -29.19 -47.65
CA ASN A 10 33.82 -29.09 -46.30
C ASN A 10 33.75 -27.65 -45.76
N LEU A 11 34.67 -26.78 -46.21
CA LEU A 11 34.63 -25.36 -45.82
C LEU A 11 33.44 -24.61 -46.45
N MET A 12 33.06 -25.00 -47.68
CA MET A 12 31.92 -24.39 -48.38
C MET A 12 30.58 -24.88 -47.85
N ARG A 13 30.49 -26.08 -47.25
CA ARG A 13 29.30 -26.59 -46.57
C ARG A 13 29.11 -25.95 -45.20
N PHE A 14 30.17 -25.65 -44.47
CA PHE A 14 30.08 -24.91 -43.17
C PHE A 14 29.72 -23.44 -43.37
N LEU A 15 30.16 -22.79 -44.45
CA LEU A 15 29.77 -21.42 -44.76
C LEU A 15 28.32 -21.30 -45.27
N LEU A 16 27.78 -22.29 -45.99
CA LEU A 16 26.37 -22.30 -46.39
C LEU A 16 25.43 -22.66 -45.21
N THR A 17 25.82 -23.50 -44.27
CA THR A 17 25.02 -23.81 -43.08
C THR A 17 25.10 -22.66 -42.06
N GLY A 18 26.19 -21.90 -41.99
CA GLY A 18 26.30 -20.70 -41.17
C GLY A 18 25.48 -19.51 -41.68
N LEU A 19 25.23 -19.43 -43.00
CA LEU A 19 24.44 -18.34 -43.59
C LEU A 19 22.92 -18.58 -43.54
N ILE A 20 22.46 -19.82 -43.30
CA ILE A 20 21.05 -20.15 -43.16
C ILE A 20 20.57 -20.01 -41.72
N LEU A 21 21.47 -19.91 -40.74
CA LEU A 21 21.12 -19.74 -39.33
C LEU A 21 21.09 -18.26 -38.86
N LEU A 22 21.32 -17.29 -39.74
CA LEU A 22 21.31 -15.87 -39.42
C LEU A 22 20.15 -15.08 -40.07
N THR A 23 19.22 -15.74 -40.69
CA THR A 23 17.89 -15.17 -40.97
C THR A 23 16.89 -15.65 -39.93
N ILE A 24 17.11 -15.31 -38.66
CA ILE A 24 15.99 -15.07 -37.76
C ILE A 24 15.32 -13.86 -38.38
N ILE A 25 14.27 -14.13 -39.17
CA ILE A 25 13.29 -13.14 -39.58
C ILE A 25 12.75 -12.56 -38.27
N ILE A 26 13.31 -11.44 -37.84
CA ILE A 26 12.60 -10.50 -36.99
C ILE A 26 11.45 -10.04 -37.89
N LEU A 27 10.36 -10.82 -37.87
CA LEU A 27 9.08 -10.27 -38.31
C LEU A 27 8.87 -9.05 -37.43
N PRO A 28 8.71 -7.86 -37.99
CA PRO A 28 8.24 -6.75 -37.20
C PRO A 28 6.90 -7.24 -36.65
N VAL A 29 6.83 -7.45 -35.34
CA VAL A 29 5.55 -7.54 -34.66
C VAL A 29 4.90 -6.20 -34.99
N SER A 30 3.91 -6.18 -35.86
CA SER A 30 3.14 -4.99 -36.17
C SER A 30 2.37 -4.66 -34.88
N GLY A 31 3.00 -3.90 -34.01
CA GLY A 31 2.54 -3.54 -32.69
C GLY A 31 1.43 -2.51 -32.74
N GLN A 32 0.31 -2.86 -33.31
CA GLN A 32 -0.90 -2.06 -33.14
C GLN A 32 -1.53 -2.44 -31.80
N VAL A 33 -2.01 -1.44 -31.05
CA VAL A 33 -2.81 -1.70 -29.83
C VAL A 33 -4.07 -2.44 -30.23
N LYS A 34 -4.11 -3.73 -29.91
CA LYS A 34 -5.22 -4.64 -30.21
C LYS A 34 -5.80 -5.19 -28.92
N LEU A 35 -6.82 -4.54 -28.41
CA LEU A 35 -7.55 -4.98 -27.22
C LEU A 35 -8.66 -5.97 -27.59
N ARG A 36 -8.85 -6.98 -26.74
CA ARG A 36 -9.79 -8.10 -26.95
C ARG A 36 -10.81 -8.22 -25.81
N TYR A 37 -11.02 -7.13 -25.02
CA TYR A 37 -11.92 -7.18 -23.88
C TYR A 37 -13.37 -7.50 -24.27
N ALA A 38 -13.83 -7.10 -25.47
CA ALA A 38 -15.13 -7.47 -26.00
C ALA A 38 -15.26 -8.99 -26.29
N ASP A 39 -14.14 -9.67 -26.54
CA ASP A 39 -14.06 -11.14 -26.70
C ASP A 39 -13.84 -11.85 -25.34
N ASN A 40 -13.98 -11.13 -24.23
CA ASN A 40 -13.73 -11.62 -22.87
C ASN A 40 -12.27 -12.09 -22.67
N GLU A 41 -11.31 -11.38 -23.23
CA GLU A 41 -9.88 -11.64 -23.13
C GLU A 41 -9.13 -10.36 -22.71
N THR A 42 -8.13 -10.53 -21.85
CA THR A 42 -7.20 -9.45 -21.47
C THR A 42 -5.81 -9.73 -22.03
N VAL A 43 -5.04 -8.67 -22.22
CA VAL A 43 -3.64 -8.76 -22.66
C VAL A 43 -2.78 -9.51 -21.63
N THR A 44 -1.77 -10.22 -22.12
CA THR A 44 -0.69 -10.75 -21.29
C THR A 44 0.27 -9.63 -20.87
N TRP A 45 1.17 -9.90 -19.91
CA TRP A 45 2.20 -8.92 -19.55
C TRP A 45 3.06 -8.53 -20.75
N GLN A 46 3.52 -9.49 -21.55
CA GLN A 46 4.34 -9.22 -22.72
C GLN A 46 3.59 -8.39 -23.78
N GLU A 47 2.35 -8.79 -24.11
CA GLU A 47 1.52 -8.01 -25.05
C GLU A 47 1.30 -6.58 -24.57
N ALA A 48 1.07 -6.37 -23.27
CA ALA A 48 0.91 -5.03 -22.72
C ALA A 48 2.19 -4.18 -22.91
N ILE A 49 3.36 -4.75 -22.59
CA ILE A 49 4.63 -4.05 -22.75
C ILE A 49 4.92 -3.77 -24.23
N ASP A 50 4.69 -4.74 -25.12
CA ASP A 50 4.88 -4.55 -26.57
C ASP A 50 3.96 -3.44 -27.13
N MET A 51 2.72 -3.34 -26.64
CA MET A 51 1.79 -2.28 -27.02
C MET A 51 2.24 -0.91 -26.52
N TYR A 52 2.71 -0.79 -25.29
CA TYR A 52 3.26 0.46 -24.75
C TYR A 52 4.57 0.85 -25.46
N GLN A 53 5.43 -0.12 -25.78
CA GLN A 53 6.63 0.13 -26.57
C GLN A 53 6.28 0.66 -27.97
N TRP A 54 5.29 0.05 -28.62
CA TRP A 54 4.82 0.55 -29.93
C TRP A 54 4.28 1.98 -29.83
N LEU A 55 3.55 2.33 -28.76
CA LEU A 55 3.07 3.71 -28.55
C LEU A 55 4.23 4.69 -28.34
N ASP A 56 5.28 4.31 -27.60
CA ASP A 56 6.52 5.10 -27.47
C ASP A 56 7.18 5.36 -28.82
N GLU A 57 7.24 4.35 -29.68
CA GLU A 57 7.84 4.45 -31.01
C GLU A 57 7.01 5.28 -32.00
N GLN A 58 5.69 5.31 -31.85
CA GLN A 58 4.79 6.03 -32.76
C GLN A 58 4.56 7.49 -32.38
N TYR A 59 4.65 7.85 -31.10
CA TYR A 59 4.27 9.16 -30.60
C TYR A 59 5.38 9.80 -29.76
N GLU A 60 5.87 10.94 -30.23
CA GLU A 60 6.93 11.68 -29.51
C GLU A 60 6.49 12.21 -28.13
N ASP A 61 5.17 12.30 -27.90
CA ASP A 61 4.56 12.72 -26.63
C ASP A 61 4.48 11.59 -25.61
N ALA A 62 4.98 10.39 -25.93
CA ALA A 62 4.91 9.20 -25.11
C ALA A 62 6.31 8.59 -24.86
N ARG A 63 6.50 7.96 -23.70
CA ARG A 63 7.74 7.25 -23.35
C ARG A 63 7.48 6.09 -22.44
N LEU A 64 8.07 4.92 -22.76
CA LEU A 64 8.13 3.76 -21.87
C LEU A 64 9.50 3.70 -21.19
N LEU A 65 9.51 3.66 -19.86
CA LEU A 65 10.70 3.66 -19.03
C LEU A 65 10.80 2.36 -18.21
N GLU A 66 11.99 1.80 -18.06
CA GLU A 66 12.27 0.80 -17.03
C GLU A 66 12.66 1.52 -15.73
N VAL A 67 11.89 1.31 -14.65
CA VAL A 67 12.00 2.10 -13.42
C VAL A 67 12.41 1.28 -12.20
N GLY A 68 12.73 0.01 -12.38
CA GLY A 68 13.18 -0.87 -11.30
C GLY A 68 12.99 -2.34 -11.65
N TRP A 69 13.11 -3.18 -10.62
CA TRP A 69 13.02 -4.65 -10.74
C TRP A 69 11.89 -5.20 -9.89
N THR A 70 11.35 -6.34 -10.31
CA THR A 70 10.34 -7.09 -9.59
C THR A 70 10.89 -8.40 -9.03
N ASP A 71 10.19 -9.03 -8.09
CA ASP A 71 10.57 -10.34 -7.56
C ASP A 71 10.54 -11.46 -8.62
N ALA A 72 9.90 -11.22 -9.77
CA ALA A 72 9.91 -12.13 -10.91
C ALA A 72 11.20 -12.05 -11.75
N GLY A 73 12.16 -11.19 -11.38
CA GLY A 73 13.36 -10.94 -12.17
C GLY A 73 13.07 -10.29 -13.53
N ARG A 74 12.00 -9.51 -13.60
CA ARG A 74 11.58 -8.73 -14.75
C ARG A 74 11.53 -7.25 -14.37
N PRO A 75 11.76 -6.33 -15.33
CA PRO A 75 11.69 -4.91 -15.06
C PRO A 75 10.27 -4.46 -14.69
N LEU A 76 10.19 -3.45 -13.83
CA LEU A 76 9.00 -2.64 -13.63
C LEU A 76 9.04 -1.49 -14.64
N HIS A 77 7.92 -1.27 -15.34
CA HIS A 77 7.82 -0.24 -16.36
C HIS A 77 6.93 0.92 -15.90
N LEU A 78 7.25 2.11 -16.39
CA LEU A 78 6.42 3.31 -16.29
C LEU A 78 6.22 3.87 -17.70
N PHE A 79 4.98 4.06 -18.12
CA PHE A 79 4.63 4.73 -19.35
C PHE A 79 4.20 6.15 -19.06
N VAL A 80 4.79 7.13 -19.73
CA VAL A 80 4.54 8.55 -19.50
C VAL A 80 3.99 9.18 -20.77
N ILE A 81 2.94 9.99 -20.64
CA ILE A 81 2.45 10.87 -21.70
C ILE A 81 2.57 12.31 -21.24
N ASP A 82 3.26 13.13 -22.02
CA ASP A 82 3.29 14.58 -21.86
C ASP A 82 3.45 15.29 -23.21
N ARG A 83 2.51 16.14 -23.57
CA ARG A 83 2.54 16.92 -24.83
C ARG A 83 3.74 17.86 -24.95
N SER A 84 4.35 18.24 -23.82
CA SER A 84 5.59 19.02 -23.82
C SER A 84 6.84 18.15 -23.95
N ARG A 85 6.67 16.82 -24.06
CA ARG A 85 7.75 15.82 -24.16
C ARG A 85 8.68 15.82 -22.95
N HIS A 86 8.14 16.12 -21.78
CA HIS A 86 8.83 16.03 -20.51
C HIS A 86 8.53 14.66 -19.88
N PHE A 87 9.56 13.85 -19.67
CA PHE A 87 9.41 12.48 -19.16
C PHE A 87 10.04 12.30 -17.78
N SER A 88 10.31 13.42 -17.08
CA SER A 88 10.68 13.46 -15.68
C SER A 88 9.74 14.34 -14.86
N PRO A 89 9.50 14.02 -13.59
CA PRO A 89 8.58 14.80 -12.76
C PRO A 89 9.01 16.26 -12.59
N GLU A 90 10.32 16.53 -12.53
CA GLU A 90 10.88 17.87 -12.38
C GLU A 90 10.47 18.77 -13.56
N LEU A 91 10.72 18.33 -14.79
CA LEU A 91 10.40 19.08 -16.00
C LEU A 91 8.88 19.26 -16.18
N ILE A 92 8.08 18.26 -15.81
CA ILE A 92 6.61 18.35 -15.83
C ILE A 92 6.14 19.44 -14.84
N ARG A 93 6.71 19.45 -13.63
CA ARG A 93 6.39 20.46 -12.60
C ARG A 93 6.84 21.87 -13.01
N GLU A 94 8.03 22.01 -13.58
CA GLU A 94 8.53 23.28 -14.11
C GLU A 94 7.63 23.84 -15.22
N ALA A 95 7.00 22.97 -16.01
CA ALA A 95 6.00 23.34 -17.00
C ALA A 95 4.62 23.69 -16.40
N GLY A 96 4.46 23.63 -15.06
CA GLY A 96 3.22 23.96 -14.35
C GLY A 96 2.12 22.92 -14.53
N LYS A 97 2.44 21.68 -14.90
CA LYS A 97 1.48 20.60 -15.11
C LYS A 97 1.28 19.74 -13.86
N ASN A 98 0.07 19.21 -13.74
CA ASN A 98 -0.24 18.17 -12.76
C ASN A 98 0.21 16.79 -13.24
N ILE A 99 0.33 15.87 -12.30
CA ILE A 99 0.65 14.46 -12.56
C ILE A 99 -0.51 13.59 -12.11
N LEU A 100 -1.14 12.91 -13.08
CA LEU A 100 -2.07 11.81 -12.85
C LEU A 100 -1.29 10.51 -12.93
N PHE A 101 -1.18 9.81 -11.80
CA PHE A 101 -0.48 8.53 -11.72
C PHE A 101 -1.49 7.38 -11.65
N ILE A 102 -1.36 6.39 -12.54
CA ILE A 102 -2.25 5.23 -12.63
C ILE A 102 -1.43 3.96 -12.37
N ASN A 103 -1.84 3.18 -11.39
CA ASN A 103 -1.24 1.88 -11.09
C ASN A 103 -2.20 0.77 -11.50
N ASN A 104 -1.75 -0.17 -12.32
CA ASN A 104 -2.56 -1.27 -12.78
C ASN A 104 -1.98 -2.62 -12.34
N GLY A 105 -2.85 -3.59 -12.15
CA GLY A 105 -2.45 -4.97 -11.99
C GLY A 105 -1.65 -5.26 -10.71
N ILE A 106 -1.91 -4.55 -9.62
CA ILE A 106 -1.42 -4.97 -8.28
C ILE A 106 -1.97 -6.36 -7.95
N HIS A 107 -3.19 -6.65 -8.38
CA HIS A 107 -3.76 -7.98 -8.45
C HIS A 107 -4.05 -8.36 -9.90
N PRO A 108 -3.16 -9.10 -10.57
CA PRO A 108 -3.33 -9.41 -11.99
C PRO A 108 -4.55 -10.28 -12.35
N GLY A 109 -5.23 -10.83 -11.34
CA GLY A 109 -6.56 -11.43 -11.49
C GLY A 109 -7.67 -10.39 -11.71
N GLU A 110 -7.37 -9.10 -11.62
CA GLU A 110 -8.27 -7.95 -11.70
C GLU A 110 -7.82 -7.02 -12.87
N PRO A 111 -7.74 -7.52 -14.12
CA PRO A 111 -6.96 -6.88 -15.17
C PRO A 111 -7.69 -5.74 -15.91
N CYS A 112 -8.93 -5.39 -15.53
CA CYS A 112 -9.72 -4.39 -16.28
C CYS A 112 -9.02 -3.03 -16.41
N GLY A 113 -8.24 -2.60 -15.41
CA GLY A 113 -7.46 -1.36 -15.46
C GLY A 113 -6.33 -1.40 -16.49
N VAL A 114 -5.73 -2.57 -16.72
CA VAL A 114 -4.66 -2.75 -17.73
C VAL A 114 -5.19 -2.44 -19.12
N ASP A 115 -6.30 -3.09 -19.50
CA ASP A 115 -6.94 -2.88 -20.80
C ASP A 115 -7.55 -1.48 -20.92
N ALA A 116 -8.13 -0.95 -19.82
CA ALA A 116 -8.70 0.40 -19.79
C ALA A 116 -7.63 1.49 -19.98
N SER A 117 -6.46 1.33 -19.36
CA SER A 117 -5.35 2.28 -19.50
C SER A 117 -4.74 2.24 -20.90
N LEU A 118 -4.53 1.06 -21.48
CA LEU A 118 -4.10 0.91 -22.87
C LEU A 118 -5.08 1.56 -23.85
N LYS A 119 -6.39 1.37 -23.62
CA LYS A 119 -7.43 2.03 -24.41
C LYS A 119 -7.34 3.56 -24.27
N LEU A 120 -7.24 4.06 -23.04
CA LEU A 120 -7.17 5.50 -22.76
C LEU A 120 -6.01 6.15 -23.52
N VAL A 121 -4.80 5.62 -23.33
CA VAL A 121 -3.61 6.22 -23.95
C VAL A 121 -3.61 6.11 -25.46
N SER A 122 -4.10 5.00 -26.02
CA SER A 122 -4.27 4.85 -27.47
C SER A 122 -5.27 5.85 -28.06
N ASP A 123 -6.41 6.07 -27.40
CA ASP A 123 -7.43 7.01 -27.83
C ASP A 123 -6.95 8.47 -27.71
N LEU A 124 -6.23 8.81 -26.63
CA LEU A 124 -5.66 10.15 -26.42
C LEU A 124 -4.57 10.47 -27.45
N LEU A 125 -3.60 9.59 -27.66
CA LEU A 125 -2.47 9.80 -28.55
C LEU A 125 -2.90 9.81 -30.02
N SER A 126 -3.88 8.98 -30.40
CA SER A 126 -4.42 8.99 -31.77
C SER A 126 -5.40 10.14 -32.06
N GLY A 127 -5.71 10.97 -31.07
CA GLY A 127 -6.66 12.08 -31.20
C GLY A 127 -8.14 11.65 -31.34
N LYS A 128 -8.45 10.39 -31.04
CA LYS A 128 -9.83 9.89 -31.06
C LYS A 128 -10.65 10.36 -29.86
N ASP A 129 -9.98 10.62 -28.72
CA ASP A 129 -10.64 11.09 -27.51
C ASP A 129 -10.56 12.61 -27.40
N THR A 130 -11.73 13.23 -27.21
CA THR A 130 -11.84 14.69 -27.02
C THR A 130 -11.16 15.19 -25.76
N CYS A 131 -10.87 14.31 -24.77
CA CYS A 131 -10.11 14.67 -23.56
C CYS A 131 -8.62 14.89 -23.81
N ALA A 132 -8.10 14.62 -25.01
CA ALA A 132 -6.68 14.78 -25.33
C ALA A 132 -6.12 16.20 -25.07
N HIS A 133 -6.96 17.25 -25.15
CA HIS A 133 -6.54 18.64 -24.87
C HIS A 133 -6.19 18.87 -23.38
N TYR A 134 -6.68 18.04 -22.44
CA TYR A 134 -6.30 18.13 -21.02
C TYR A 134 -4.84 17.73 -20.75
N LEU A 135 -4.20 17.04 -21.70
CA LEU A 135 -2.76 16.76 -21.64
C LEU A 135 -1.89 18.03 -21.75
N ASP A 136 -2.48 19.16 -22.13
CA ASP A 136 -1.79 20.46 -22.08
C ASP A 136 -1.51 20.91 -20.64
N HIS A 137 -2.30 20.42 -19.67
CA HIS A 137 -2.23 20.78 -18.25
C HIS A 137 -1.91 19.61 -17.31
N THR A 138 -1.93 18.39 -17.83
CA THR A 138 -1.72 17.17 -17.01
C THR A 138 -0.85 16.17 -17.77
N ALA A 139 0.22 15.73 -17.16
CA ALA A 139 0.96 14.54 -17.59
C ALA A 139 0.34 13.29 -16.96
N ILE A 140 0.35 12.19 -17.71
CA ILE A 140 -0.11 10.89 -17.22
C ILE A 140 1.10 9.97 -17.06
N ALA A 141 1.25 9.36 -15.89
CA ALA A 141 2.23 8.33 -15.60
C ALA A 141 1.51 7.02 -15.26
N ILE A 142 1.81 5.94 -15.96
CA ILE A 142 1.11 4.67 -15.82
C ILE A 142 2.11 3.55 -15.54
N VAL A 143 1.89 2.81 -14.47
CA VAL A 143 2.49 1.49 -14.29
C VAL A 143 1.61 0.48 -15.04
N PRO A 144 2.09 -0.10 -16.16
CA PRO A 144 1.29 -1.01 -16.99
C PRO A 144 0.75 -2.22 -16.21
N ILE A 145 1.63 -2.90 -15.51
CA ILE A 145 1.32 -4.03 -14.62
C ILE A 145 2.33 -4.04 -13.47
N PHE A 146 1.88 -3.73 -12.26
CA PHE A 146 2.75 -3.66 -11.09
C PHE A 146 3.21 -5.04 -10.61
N ASN A 147 2.29 -6.00 -10.53
CA ASN A 147 2.58 -7.36 -10.10
C ASN A 147 2.91 -8.25 -11.30
N VAL A 148 4.12 -8.09 -11.84
CA VAL A 148 4.57 -8.88 -12.99
C VAL A 148 4.56 -10.37 -12.69
N GLY A 149 5.01 -10.79 -11.49
CA GLY A 149 5.05 -12.21 -11.10
C GLY A 149 3.68 -12.86 -11.08
N GLY A 150 2.69 -12.16 -10.55
CA GLY A 150 1.30 -12.62 -10.56
C GLY A 150 0.70 -12.62 -11.97
N ALA A 151 1.08 -11.67 -12.84
CA ALA A 151 0.64 -11.61 -14.23
C ALA A 151 1.19 -12.78 -15.08
N LEU A 152 2.44 -13.18 -14.81
CA LEU A 152 3.06 -14.35 -15.46
C LEU A 152 2.47 -15.68 -14.96
N ASN A 153 1.91 -15.75 -13.76
CA ASN A 153 1.15 -16.88 -13.24
C ASN A 153 -0.31 -16.80 -13.70
N ARG A 154 -0.53 -17.06 -14.99
CA ARG A 154 -1.80 -16.89 -15.69
C ARG A 154 -2.61 -18.20 -15.74
N GLY A 155 -3.93 -18.08 -15.61
CA GLY A 155 -4.85 -19.22 -15.72
C GLY A 155 -6.32 -18.81 -15.63
N SER A 156 -7.20 -19.80 -15.72
CA SER A 156 -8.67 -19.61 -15.75
C SER A 156 -9.34 -19.75 -14.38
N TYR A 157 -8.60 -20.14 -13.33
CA TYR A 157 -9.19 -20.61 -12.07
C TYR A 157 -8.78 -19.84 -10.82
N HIS A 158 -8.04 -18.73 -10.96
CA HIS A 158 -7.53 -17.97 -9.81
C HIS A 158 -8.59 -17.20 -9.03
N ARG A 159 -9.70 -16.86 -9.66
CA ARG A 159 -10.80 -16.10 -9.04
C ARG A 159 -12.13 -16.81 -9.28
N ALA A 160 -12.58 -17.55 -8.28
CA ALA A 160 -13.84 -18.25 -8.32
C ALA A 160 -15.00 -17.26 -8.56
N ASN A 161 -15.92 -17.61 -9.47
CA ASN A 161 -17.12 -16.86 -9.81
C ASN A 161 -16.90 -15.50 -10.53
N GLN A 162 -15.67 -15.12 -10.87
CA GLN A 162 -15.45 -13.93 -11.66
C GLN A 162 -15.94 -14.11 -13.10
N ASN A 163 -16.71 -13.15 -13.58
CA ASN A 163 -17.23 -13.17 -14.95
C ASN A 163 -16.17 -12.64 -15.93
N GLY A 164 -15.21 -13.51 -16.29
CA GLY A 164 -14.12 -13.17 -17.19
C GLY A 164 -13.04 -12.27 -16.57
N PRO A 165 -11.98 -12.00 -17.36
CA PRO A 165 -11.69 -12.59 -18.67
C PRO A 165 -11.44 -14.11 -18.60
N LYS A 166 -11.37 -14.77 -19.76
CA LYS A 166 -11.15 -16.23 -19.88
C LYS A 166 -9.93 -16.71 -19.10
N GLU A 167 -8.85 -15.95 -19.18
CA GLU A 167 -7.63 -16.17 -18.43
C GLU A 167 -7.15 -14.85 -17.83
N HIS A 168 -6.57 -14.90 -16.65
CA HIS A 168 -6.05 -13.76 -15.92
C HIS A 168 -4.93 -14.20 -14.97
N GLY A 169 -4.20 -13.25 -14.39
CA GLY A 169 -3.10 -13.54 -13.48
C GLY A 169 -3.56 -13.91 -12.07
N PHE A 170 -2.59 -14.19 -11.23
CA PHE A 170 -2.75 -14.56 -9.82
C PHE A 170 -2.61 -13.32 -8.90
N ARG A 171 -3.27 -13.33 -7.75
CA ARG A 171 -3.25 -12.21 -6.79
C ARG A 171 -1.87 -11.96 -6.19
N GLY A 172 -1.19 -13.01 -5.70
CA GLY A 172 0.13 -12.93 -5.11
C GLY A 172 1.22 -12.67 -6.13
N ASN A 173 2.30 -12.03 -5.72
CA ASN A 173 3.48 -11.86 -6.55
C ASN A 173 4.30 -13.16 -6.68
N ALA A 174 5.50 -13.12 -7.27
CA ALA A 174 6.37 -14.29 -7.41
C ALA A 174 6.80 -14.94 -6.07
N ARG A 175 6.70 -14.19 -4.95
CA ARG A 175 6.92 -14.68 -3.58
C ARG A 175 5.62 -14.97 -2.83
N ASN A 176 4.47 -14.98 -3.51
CA ASN A 176 3.13 -15.14 -2.93
C ASN A 176 2.73 -14.03 -1.93
N LEU A 177 3.30 -12.83 -2.08
CA LEU A 177 2.92 -11.66 -1.28
C LEU A 177 1.77 -10.90 -1.96
N ASP A 178 0.81 -10.42 -1.17
CA ASP A 178 -0.18 -9.44 -1.62
C ASP A 178 0.47 -8.04 -1.60
N LEU A 179 0.77 -7.51 -2.77
CA LEU A 179 1.45 -6.22 -2.91
C LEU A 179 0.63 -5.04 -2.37
N ASN A 180 -0.71 -5.18 -2.32
CA ASN A 180 -1.57 -4.17 -1.68
C ASN A 180 -1.62 -4.33 -0.14
N ARG A 181 -0.58 -4.90 0.46
CA ARG A 181 -0.30 -4.98 1.89
C ARG A 181 1.16 -4.65 2.19
N ASP A 182 1.92 -4.18 1.19
CA ASP A 182 3.37 -4.11 1.25
C ASP A 182 3.95 -2.69 1.27
N PHE A 183 3.11 -1.63 1.23
CA PHE A 183 3.56 -0.24 1.09
C PHE A 183 4.32 0.32 2.32
N ILE A 184 4.19 -0.30 3.48
CA ILE A 184 5.01 0.02 4.66
C ILE A 184 6.17 -0.96 4.81
N LYS A 185 5.89 -2.26 4.63
CA LYS A 185 6.88 -3.31 4.84
C LYS A 185 8.01 -3.30 3.82
N LEU A 186 7.68 -2.99 2.55
CA LEU A 186 8.63 -3.01 1.44
C LEU A 186 9.42 -4.32 1.34
N ASP A 187 8.74 -5.46 1.54
CA ASP A 187 9.35 -6.79 1.51
C ASP A 187 9.63 -7.27 0.09
N SER A 188 8.84 -6.79 -0.88
CA SER A 188 8.98 -7.15 -2.28
C SER A 188 9.86 -6.17 -3.04
N LYS A 189 10.62 -6.65 -4.02
CA LYS A 189 11.31 -5.79 -4.96
C LYS A 189 10.35 -4.90 -5.76
N ASN A 190 9.12 -5.35 -5.95
CA ASN A 190 8.08 -4.57 -6.58
C ASN A 190 7.84 -3.25 -5.84
N THR A 191 7.54 -3.30 -4.53
CA THR A 191 7.30 -2.09 -3.73
C THR A 191 8.57 -1.29 -3.47
N GLN A 192 9.74 -1.96 -3.34
CA GLN A 192 11.04 -1.30 -3.26
C GLN A 192 11.36 -0.48 -4.52
N SER A 193 10.82 -0.86 -5.68
CA SER A 193 10.93 -0.09 -6.93
C SER A 193 9.86 1.00 -7.04
N LEU A 194 8.61 0.69 -6.69
CA LEU A 194 7.48 1.62 -6.87
C LEU A 194 7.47 2.76 -5.83
N VAL A 195 7.84 2.50 -4.58
CA VAL A 195 7.77 3.50 -3.51
C VAL A 195 8.71 4.69 -3.77
N PRO A 196 10.01 4.49 -4.06
CA PRO A 196 10.88 5.62 -4.45
C PRO A 196 10.39 6.35 -5.70
N LEU A 197 9.82 5.62 -6.66
CA LEU A 197 9.21 6.21 -7.85
C LEU A 197 8.06 7.15 -7.47
N LEU A 198 7.11 6.70 -6.64
CA LEU A 198 5.99 7.52 -6.16
C LEU A 198 6.48 8.74 -5.36
N ARG A 199 7.53 8.57 -4.55
CA ARG A 199 8.13 9.68 -3.79
C ARG A 199 8.76 10.73 -4.70
N ASN A 200 9.46 10.30 -5.76
CA ASN A 200 10.07 11.19 -6.73
C ASN A 200 9.00 11.89 -7.63
N TRP A 201 8.00 11.13 -8.10
CA TRP A 201 6.95 11.67 -8.95
C TRP A 201 5.97 12.57 -8.21
N ASP A 202 5.78 12.38 -6.91
CA ASP A 202 4.88 13.16 -6.04
C ASP A 202 3.53 13.46 -6.71
N PRO A 203 2.76 12.43 -7.13
CA PRO A 203 1.56 12.64 -7.94
C PRO A 203 0.52 13.51 -7.25
N ASP A 204 -0.25 14.26 -8.04
CA ASP A 204 -1.38 15.04 -7.53
C ASP A 204 -2.60 14.15 -7.32
N ILE A 205 -2.83 13.26 -8.28
CA ILE A 205 -3.89 12.26 -8.23
C ILE A 205 -3.26 10.90 -8.50
N PHE A 206 -3.57 9.93 -7.65
CA PHE A 206 -3.16 8.54 -7.79
C PHE A 206 -4.39 7.64 -7.92
N VAL A 207 -4.40 6.77 -8.92
CA VAL A 207 -5.49 5.82 -9.17
C VAL A 207 -4.93 4.41 -9.21
N ASP A 208 -5.43 3.54 -8.32
CA ASP A 208 -5.14 2.10 -8.30
C ASP A 208 -6.35 1.31 -8.77
N THR A 209 -6.18 0.42 -9.76
CA THR A 209 -7.30 -0.26 -10.42
C THR A 209 -7.49 -1.67 -9.93
N HIS A 210 -8.75 -2.00 -9.53
CA HIS A 210 -9.13 -3.25 -8.90
C HIS A 210 -10.45 -3.85 -9.42
N THR A 211 -10.77 -5.04 -8.91
CA THR A 211 -12.07 -5.71 -9.08
C THR A 211 -12.48 -6.36 -7.77
N SER A 212 -13.59 -5.89 -7.18
CA SER A 212 -14.13 -6.38 -5.93
C SER A 212 -15.00 -7.63 -6.10
N ASN A 213 -15.24 -8.27 -4.97
CA ASN A 213 -16.26 -9.32 -4.79
C ASN A 213 -17.29 -8.86 -3.73
N GLY A 214 -18.15 -9.75 -3.27
CA GLY A 214 -19.09 -9.52 -2.15
C GLY A 214 -20.53 -9.40 -2.58
N SER A 215 -21.24 -8.40 -2.03
CA SER A 215 -22.66 -8.17 -2.32
C SER A 215 -22.90 -7.87 -3.79
N ASP A 216 -23.98 -8.41 -4.34
CA ASP A 216 -24.37 -8.10 -5.72
C ASP A 216 -25.27 -6.86 -5.76
N TYR A 217 -25.02 -5.98 -6.71
CA TYR A 217 -25.72 -4.72 -6.90
C TYR A 217 -25.66 -4.24 -8.36
N PRO A 218 -26.51 -3.27 -8.78
CA PRO A 218 -26.55 -2.78 -10.16
C PRO A 218 -25.29 -2.05 -10.63
N TYR A 219 -24.51 -1.45 -9.74
CA TYR A 219 -23.31 -0.67 -10.09
C TYR A 219 -22.25 -1.52 -10.76
N THR A 220 -21.60 -0.98 -11.79
CA THR A 220 -20.49 -1.65 -12.48
C THR A 220 -19.18 -1.36 -11.79
N ILE A 221 -19.04 -0.18 -11.22
CA ILE A 221 -17.82 0.35 -10.65
C ILE A 221 -18.13 1.03 -9.30
N THR A 222 -17.22 0.91 -8.37
CA THR A 222 -17.27 1.59 -7.07
C THR A 222 -15.95 2.28 -6.79
N LEU A 223 -15.98 3.30 -5.92
CA LEU A 223 -14.81 4.12 -5.63
C LEU A 223 -14.51 4.09 -4.12
N ILE A 224 -13.28 3.74 -3.77
CA ILE A 224 -12.67 4.05 -2.48
C ILE A 224 -11.78 5.28 -2.71
N ASN A 225 -12.01 6.35 -2.00
CA ASN A 225 -11.10 7.48 -1.95
C ASN A 225 -10.22 7.38 -0.70
N SER A 226 -9.00 7.92 -0.74
CA SER A 226 -8.27 8.21 0.47
C SER A 226 -9.17 9.01 1.41
N HIS A 227 -9.35 8.51 2.64
CA HIS A 227 -10.43 8.95 3.51
C HIS A 227 -10.25 10.42 3.93
N SER A 228 -11.29 11.27 3.77
CA SER A 228 -11.19 12.72 4.02
C SER A 228 -10.72 13.06 5.44
N GLN A 229 -11.09 12.27 6.47
CA GLN A 229 -10.61 12.48 7.84
C GLN A 229 -9.11 12.19 8.05
N ARG A 230 -8.43 11.62 7.07
CA ARG A 230 -6.98 11.42 7.07
C ARG A 230 -6.23 12.52 6.36
N HIS A 231 -6.93 13.35 5.60
CA HIS A 231 -6.36 14.52 4.95
C HIS A 231 -6.38 15.76 5.84
N GLU A 232 -5.56 16.71 5.50
CA GLU A 232 -5.58 18.03 6.13
C GLU A 232 -6.88 18.78 5.78
N PRO A 233 -7.32 19.74 6.60
CA PRO A 233 -8.64 20.39 6.43
C PRO A 233 -8.88 21.02 5.06
N SER A 234 -7.86 21.63 4.45
CA SER A 234 -7.96 22.21 3.09
C SER A 234 -8.23 21.13 2.04
N GLN A 235 -7.47 20.04 2.12
CA GLN A 235 -7.54 18.92 1.19
C GLN A 235 -8.83 18.11 1.37
N ALA A 236 -9.23 17.85 2.63
CA ALA A 236 -10.48 17.16 2.95
C ALA A 236 -11.70 17.91 2.37
N ARG A 237 -11.77 19.23 2.54
CA ARG A 237 -12.86 20.06 1.96
C ARG A 237 -12.88 19.98 0.46
N PHE A 238 -11.75 20.11 -0.22
CA PHE A 238 -11.66 20.06 -1.66
C PHE A 238 -12.06 18.68 -2.21
N LEU A 239 -11.62 17.61 -1.56
CA LEU A 239 -11.99 16.24 -1.90
C LEU A 239 -13.50 16.04 -1.82
N ASP A 240 -14.12 16.40 -0.69
CA ASP A 240 -15.54 16.14 -0.42
C ASP A 240 -16.49 17.09 -1.19
N SER A 241 -16.10 18.35 -1.38
CA SER A 241 -16.98 19.35 -2.01
C SER A 241 -16.78 19.54 -3.50
N THR A 242 -15.64 19.13 -4.05
CA THR A 242 -15.30 19.43 -5.45
C THR A 242 -14.92 18.17 -6.23
N LEU A 243 -13.90 17.43 -5.80
CA LEU A 243 -13.34 16.32 -6.58
C LEU A 243 -14.31 15.14 -6.64
N LEU A 244 -14.78 14.61 -5.51
CA LEU A 244 -15.72 13.48 -5.49
C LEU A 244 -17.03 13.81 -6.22
N PRO A 245 -17.72 14.95 -5.95
CA PRO A 245 -18.92 15.31 -6.69
C PRO A 245 -18.70 15.43 -8.20
N PHE A 246 -17.54 15.93 -8.64
CA PHE A 246 -17.21 16.00 -10.07
C PHE A 246 -17.12 14.62 -10.70
N LEU A 247 -16.39 13.68 -10.07
CA LEU A 247 -16.24 12.31 -10.57
C LEU A 247 -17.58 11.57 -10.61
N PHE A 248 -18.38 11.62 -9.53
CA PHE A 248 -19.70 10.98 -9.50
C PHE A 248 -20.63 11.55 -10.58
N LYS A 249 -20.72 12.89 -10.70
CA LYS A 249 -21.50 13.54 -11.75
C LYS A 249 -20.97 13.24 -13.15
N GLY A 250 -19.66 13.05 -13.29
CA GLY A 250 -19.03 12.60 -14.53
C GLY A 250 -19.50 11.21 -14.92
N MET A 251 -19.46 10.30 -13.99
CA MET A 251 -19.90 8.91 -14.19
C MET A 251 -21.39 8.77 -14.41
N ASP A 252 -22.24 9.64 -13.85
CA ASP A 252 -23.68 9.67 -14.11
C ASP A 252 -24.03 9.96 -15.60
N ARG A 253 -23.10 10.58 -16.35
CA ARG A 253 -23.24 10.81 -17.80
C ARG A 253 -22.76 9.63 -18.64
N SER A 254 -22.12 8.64 -18.03
CA SER A 254 -21.69 7.42 -18.68
C SER A 254 -22.80 6.35 -18.65
N PRO A 255 -22.72 5.30 -19.47
CA PRO A 255 -23.65 4.18 -19.36
C PRO A 255 -23.41 3.31 -18.11
N TYR A 256 -22.38 3.60 -17.31
CA TYR A 256 -21.95 2.80 -16.17
C TYR A 256 -22.24 3.50 -14.85
N LEU A 257 -23.08 2.89 -14.04
CA LEU A 257 -23.40 3.41 -12.71
C LEU A 257 -22.20 3.24 -11.77
N MET A 258 -21.92 4.28 -10.98
CA MET A 258 -20.89 4.28 -9.93
C MET A 258 -21.51 4.56 -8.55
N SER A 259 -20.97 3.94 -7.51
CA SER A 259 -21.29 4.26 -6.12
C SER A 259 -20.02 4.33 -5.25
N PRO A 260 -20.07 4.87 -4.03
CA PRO A 260 -19.06 4.59 -3.03
C PRO A 260 -18.89 3.08 -2.86
N TYR A 261 -17.70 2.65 -2.43
CA TYR A 261 -17.41 1.23 -2.23
C TYR A 261 -18.44 0.56 -1.32
N VAL A 262 -18.89 -0.63 -1.70
CA VAL A 262 -19.99 -1.32 -1.01
C VAL A 262 -19.46 -2.32 0.00
N TRP A 263 -19.24 -1.86 1.22
CA TRP A 263 -19.05 -2.72 2.37
C TRP A 263 -20.31 -2.66 3.23
N SER A 264 -21.13 -3.70 3.17
CA SER A 264 -22.41 -3.74 3.90
C SER A 264 -22.19 -3.65 5.42
N TYR A 265 -22.92 -2.73 6.09
CA TYR A 265 -22.87 -2.58 7.55
C TYR A 265 -23.31 -3.85 8.27
N LYS A 266 -24.27 -4.57 7.69
CA LYS A 266 -24.70 -5.89 8.14
C LYS A 266 -24.69 -6.85 6.94
N ARG A 267 -25.75 -7.62 6.77
CA ARG A 267 -25.84 -8.64 5.73
C ARG A 267 -26.12 -8.06 4.32
N SER A 268 -26.77 -6.93 4.25
CA SER A 268 -27.24 -6.32 3.00
C SER A 268 -26.92 -4.83 2.96
N PRO A 269 -26.57 -4.27 1.79
CA PRO A 269 -26.44 -2.81 1.60
C PRO A 269 -27.70 -2.02 1.99
N GLU A 270 -28.88 -2.64 1.96
CA GLU A 270 -30.15 -2.04 2.40
C GLU A 270 -30.10 -1.55 3.86
N GLN A 271 -29.26 -2.16 4.69
CA GLN A 271 -29.07 -1.80 6.10
C GLN A 271 -27.97 -0.74 6.31
N GLY A 272 -27.43 -0.23 5.22
CA GLY A 272 -26.35 0.73 5.17
C GLY A 272 -25.04 0.14 4.64
N ILE A 273 -24.19 1.03 4.19
CA ILE A 273 -22.81 0.71 3.79
C ILE A 273 -21.80 1.50 4.62
N ILE A 274 -20.59 0.96 4.74
CA ILE A 274 -19.51 1.56 5.51
C ILE A 274 -18.45 2.06 4.53
N SER A 275 -17.93 3.26 4.76
CA SER A 275 -16.73 3.76 4.10
C SER A 275 -15.51 2.95 4.53
N PHE A 276 -14.56 2.79 3.64
CA PHE A 276 -13.30 2.15 3.95
C PHE A 276 -12.29 3.19 4.43
N ILE A 277 -11.70 2.97 5.62
CA ILE A 277 -10.54 3.77 6.05
C ILE A 277 -9.27 3.00 5.70
N ASP A 278 -8.55 3.53 4.74
CA ASP A 278 -7.36 2.92 4.18
C ASP A 278 -6.13 3.24 5.05
N TYR A 279 -5.59 2.21 5.69
CA TYR A 279 -4.34 2.31 6.43
C TYR A 279 -3.12 2.32 5.48
N PRO A 280 -1.94 2.78 5.94
CA PRO A 280 -0.77 2.95 5.10
C PRO A 280 -0.23 1.70 4.38
N ARG A 281 -0.64 0.49 4.78
CA ARG A 281 -0.28 -0.75 4.06
C ARG A 281 -0.86 -0.84 2.66
N TYR A 282 -1.96 -0.10 2.40
CA TYR A 282 -2.65 -0.04 1.11
C TYR A 282 -2.09 1.10 0.24
N THR A 283 -2.23 0.97 -1.07
CA THR A 283 -1.78 1.99 -2.03
C THR A 283 -2.32 3.38 -1.74
N SER A 284 -3.66 3.50 -1.60
CA SER A 284 -4.32 4.79 -1.36
C SER A 284 -4.00 5.36 0.01
N GLY A 285 -3.94 4.51 1.04
CA GLY A 285 -3.55 4.90 2.39
C GLY A 285 -2.10 5.36 2.49
N TYR A 286 -1.19 4.75 1.72
CA TYR A 286 0.19 5.18 1.60
C TYR A 286 0.32 6.53 0.88
N ALA A 287 -0.31 6.66 -0.28
CA ALA A 287 -0.22 7.88 -1.09
C ALA A 287 -0.77 9.11 -0.33
N SER A 288 -1.82 8.94 0.48
CA SER A 288 -2.39 10.01 1.30
C SER A 288 -1.44 10.57 2.37
N LEU A 289 -0.46 9.78 2.84
CA LEU A 289 0.57 10.26 3.77
C LEU A 289 1.37 11.44 3.20
N PHE A 290 1.41 11.55 1.88
CA PHE A 290 2.16 12.55 1.14
C PHE A 290 1.25 13.55 0.39
N ASN A 291 0.05 13.78 0.92
CA ASN A 291 -0.93 14.75 0.39
C ASN A 291 -1.38 14.47 -1.06
N THR A 292 -1.32 13.22 -1.51
CA THR A 292 -1.84 12.80 -2.80
C THR A 292 -3.33 12.47 -2.69
N PHE A 293 -4.17 12.98 -3.60
CA PHE A 293 -5.54 12.50 -3.74
C PHE A 293 -5.52 11.09 -4.33
N ALA A 294 -5.83 10.09 -3.53
CA ALA A 294 -5.68 8.70 -3.95
C ALA A 294 -7.03 7.98 -4.03
N PHE A 295 -7.16 7.15 -5.06
CA PHE A 295 -8.37 6.39 -5.34
C PHE A 295 -8.04 4.92 -5.60
N THR A 296 -8.81 4.03 -4.96
CA THR A 296 -8.89 2.63 -5.35
C THR A 296 -10.20 2.43 -6.10
N VAL A 297 -10.08 2.11 -7.38
CA VAL A 297 -11.20 1.91 -8.30
C VAL A 297 -11.56 0.44 -8.31
N GLU A 298 -12.78 0.11 -7.90
CA GLU A 298 -13.24 -1.27 -7.74
C GLU A 298 -14.39 -1.57 -8.70
N THR A 299 -14.10 -2.26 -9.81
CA THR A 299 -15.16 -2.83 -10.65
C THR A 299 -15.72 -4.09 -10.01
N HIS A 300 -16.96 -4.49 -10.34
CA HIS A 300 -17.56 -5.67 -9.69
C HIS A 300 -17.36 -6.95 -10.51
N MET A 301 -16.88 -8.01 -9.88
CA MET A 301 -16.52 -9.28 -10.53
C MET A 301 -17.67 -9.98 -11.29
N PHE A 302 -18.94 -9.69 -10.97
CA PHE A 302 -20.11 -10.27 -11.61
C PHE A 302 -20.54 -9.55 -12.90
N LYS A 303 -19.94 -8.39 -13.20
CA LYS A 303 -20.16 -7.66 -14.46
C LYS A 303 -19.30 -8.27 -15.55
N SER A 304 -19.69 -8.06 -16.82
CA SER A 304 -18.88 -8.52 -17.95
C SER A 304 -17.49 -7.90 -17.91
N PHE A 305 -16.50 -8.54 -18.48
CA PHE A 305 -15.15 -7.97 -18.54
C PHE A 305 -15.12 -6.68 -19.35
N GLU A 306 -15.87 -6.62 -20.45
CA GLU A 306 -16.04 -5.42 -21.27
C GLU A 306 -16.59 -4.25 -20.46
N ASP A 307 -17.70 -4.46 -19.70
CA ASP A 307 -18.27 -3.40 -18.87
C ASP A 307 -17.28 -2.90 -17.80
N ARG A 308 -16.49 -3.81 -17.22
CA ARG A 308 -15.46 -3.43 -16.24
C ARG A 308 -14.34 -2.60 -16.88
N VAL A 309 -13.88 -2.97 -18.05
CA VAL A 309 -12.86 -2.19 -18.80
C VAL A 309 -13.40 -0.81 -19.17
N LEU A 310 -14.58 -0.75 -19.78
CA LEU A 310 -15.14 0.50 -20.25
C LEU A 310 -15.54 1.44 -19.10
N SER A 311 -16.09 0.94 -18.00
CA SER A 311 -16.39 1.76 -16.83
C SER A 311 -15.13 2.36 -16.20
N THR A 312 -14.04 1.59 -16.13
CA THR A 312 -12.72 2.08 -15.69
C THR A 312 -12.20 3.15 -16.65
N TRP A 313 -12.25 2.91 -17.94
CA TRP A 313 -11.84 3.90 -18.95
C TRP A 313 -12.61 5.22 -18.83
N TYR A 314 -13.94 5.18 -18.62
CA TYR A 314 -14.74 6.38 -18.38
C TYR A 314 -14.29 7.14 -17.13
N LEU A 315 -14.03 6.44 -16.02
CA LEU A 315 -13.57 7.08 -14.79
C LEU A 315 -12.19 7.71 -14.93
N LEU A 316 -11.25 7.02 -15.59
CA LEU A 316 -9.92 7.57 -15.87
C LEU A 316 -9.98 8.84 -16.75
N ARG A 317 -10.88 8.88 -17.74
CA ARG A 317 -11.15 10.10 -18.54
C ARG A 317 -11.70 11.24 -17.69
N GLU A 318 -12.67 10.99 -16.81
CA GLU A 318 -13.22 12.01 -15.91
C GLU A 318 -12.16 12.49 -14.93
N THR A 319 -11.25 11.62 -14.49
CA THR A 319 -10.12 11.99 -13.63
C THR A 319 -9.12 12.88 -14.37
N LEU A 320 -8.76 12.55 -15.60
CA LEU A 320 -7.93 13.41 -16.47
C LEU A 320 -8.59 14.77 -16.70
N ARG A 321 -9.88 14.75 -17.02
CA ARG A 321 -10.67 15.97 -17.22
C ARG A 321 -10.68 16.85 -15.97
N PHE A 322 -10.84 16.24 -14.79
CA PHE A 322 -10.76 16.96 -13.52
C PHE A 322 -9.39 17.59 -13.33
N SER A 323 -8.33 16.81 -13.49
CA SER A 323 -6.95 17.27 -13.33
C SER A 323 -6.63 18.45 -14.27
N GLY A 324 -7.08 18.38 -15.53
CA GLY A 324 -6.87 19.46 -16.50
C GLY A 324 -7.67 20.72 -16.21
N LEU A 325 -8.88 20.60 -15.66
CA LEU A 325 -9.74 21.75 -15.33
C LEU A 325 -9.40 22.44 -14.01
N TYR A 326 -8.95 21.67 -13.01
CA TYR A 326 -8.73 22.13 -11.62
C TYR A 326 -7.25 22.12 -11.23
N GLY A 327 -6.35 22.14 -12.20
CA GLY A 327 -4.91 21.99 -11.95
C GLY A 327 -4.34 23.01 -10.96
N SER A 328 -4.69 24.28 -11.13
CA SER A 328 -4.24 25.36 -10.24
C SER A 328 -4.77 25.20 -8.81
N GLU A 329 -6.04 24.78 -8.69
CA GLU A 329 -6.67 24.53 -7.39
C GLU A 329 -6.07 23.32 -6.69
N ILE A 330 -5.77 22.26 -7.43
CA ILE A 330 -5.07 21.07 -6.89
C ILE A 330 -3.72 21.50 -6.31
N ALA A 331 -2.91 22.22 -7.08
CA ALA A 331 -1.59 22.68 -6.63
C ALA A 331 -1.68 23.57 -5.40
N ARG A 332 -2.63 24.52 -5.38
CA ARG A 332 -2.88 25.40 -4.24
C ARG A 332 -3.27 24.60 -2.98
N VAL A 333 -4.27 23.71 -3.11
CA VAL A 333 -4.77 22.89 -1.99
C VAL A 333 -3.68 21.97 -1.46
N LYS A 334 -2.87 21.39 -2.33
CA LYS A 334 -1.74 20.53 -1.92
C LYS A 334 -0.68 21.33 -1.15
N SER A 335 -0.39 22.56 -1.58
CA SER A 335 0.52 23.47 -0.89
C SER A 335 -0.03 23.89 0.49
N GLU A 336 -1.31 24.24 0.59
CA GLU A 336 -1.98 24.54 1.85
C GLU A 336 -1.95 23.35 2.81
N ALA A 337 -2.26 22.16 2.32
CA ALA A 337 -2.21 20.94 3.11
C ALA A 337 -0.80 20.64 3.65
N TRP A 338 0.25 20.94 2.88
CA TRP A 338 1.62 20.83 3.38
C TRP A 338 1.90 21.79 4.55
N GLN A 339 1.43 23.02 4.46
CA GLN A 339 1.59 23.99 5.56
C GLN A 339 0.79 23.56 6.79
N GLU A 340 -0.46 23.12 6.60
CA GLU A 340 -1.29 22.60 7.68
C GLU A 340 -0.61 21.40 8.37
N LYS A 341 -0.14 20.42 7.59
CA LYS A 341 0.54 19.20 8.06
C LYS A 341 1.83 19.50 8.84
N MET A 342 2.65 20.44 8.36
CA MET A 342 3.89 20.83 9.02
C MET A 342 3.65 21.52 10.37
N ASN A 343 2.46 22.08 10.61
CA ASN A 343 2.08 22.71 11.87
C ASN A 343 1.36 21.77 12.83
N ARG A 344 1.06 20.52 12.44
CA ARG A 344 0.40 19.55 13.32
C ARG A 344 1.28 19.18 14.50
N THR A 345 0.67 19.00 15.64
CA THR A 345 1.32 18.56 16.88
C THR A 345 1.10 17.07 17.17
N ASP A 346 0.14 16.46 16.50
CA ASP A 346 -0.21 15.05 16.67
C ASP A 346 -0.77 14.44 15.38
N PHE A 347 -0.70 13.12 15.26
CA PHE A 347 -1.36 12.34 14.21
C PHE A 347 -2.14 11.18 14.82
N THR A 348 -3.30 10.91 14.26
CA THR A 348 -4.10 9.74 14.65
C THR A 348 -3.53 8.48 14.04
N LEU A 349 -3.22 7.51 14.88
CA LEU A 349 -2.64 6.21 14.50
C LEU A 349 -3.69 5.13 14.27
N GLN A 350 -4.80 5.19 15.01
CA GLN A 350 -5.87 4.21 14.92
C GLN A 350 -7.25 4.87 14.97
N TRP A 351 -8.17 4.32 14.19
CA TRP A 351 -9.51 4.82 14.00
C TRP A 351 -10.56 3.74 14.29
N THR A 352 -11.72 4.15 14.74
CA THR A 352 -12.90 3.27 14.86
C THR A 352 -14.10 3.92 14.19
N LEU A 353 -14.99 3.10 13.60
CA LEU A 353 -16.21 3.57 12.97
C LEU A 353 -17.12 4.26 13.99
N ASP A 354 -17.60 5.47 13.69
CA ASP A 354 -18.62 6.16 14.47
C ASP A 354 -20.01 5.79 13.97
N THR A 355 -20.59 4.76 14.54
CA THR A 355 -21.96 4.31 14.18
C THR A 355 -23.08 5.22 14.65
N SER A 356 -22.77 6.27 15.42
CA SER A 356 -23.76 7.27 15.84
C SER A 356 -24.06 8.31 14.74
N ARG A 357 -23.27 8.33 13.66
CA ARG A 357 -23.36 9.29 12.56
C ARG A 357 -23.37 8.57 11.21
N SER A 358 -24.24 9.00 10.33
CA SER A 358 -24.26 8.56 8.93
C SER A 358 -24.84 9.65 8.05
N ASP A 359 -24.48 9.68 6.79
CA ASP A 359 -25.21 10.41 5.76
C ASP A 359 -26.23 9.49 5.11
N LEU A 360 -27.25 10.03 4.46
CA LEU A 360 -28.14 9.26 3.60
C LEU A 360 -27.68 9.39 2.16
N ILE A 361 -27.62 8.26 1.46
CA ILE A 361 -27.35 8.21 0.03
C ILE A 361 -28.43 7.45 -0.71
N ASN A 362 -28.80 7.92 -1.89
CA ASN A 362 -29.65 7.14 -2.79
C ASN A 362 -28.85 5.96 -3.35
N PHE A 363 -29.30 4.75 -3.10
CA PHE A 363 -28.59 3.53 -3.45
C PHE A 363 -29.51 2.54 -4.18
N ARG A 364 -28.96 1.87 -5.17
CA ARG A 364 -29.61 0.79 -5.92
C ARG A 364 -29.06 -0.54 -5.49
N GLY A 365 -29.94 -1.47 -5.15
CA GLY A 365 -29.56 -2.81 -4.71
C GLY A 365 -30.47 -3.90 -5.25
N TYR A 366 -30.18 -5.11 -4.83
CA TYR A 366 -31.03 -6.27 -5.06
C TYR A 366 -31.52 -6.84 -3.74
N THR A 367 -32.79 -7.29 -3.69
CA THR A 367 -33.38 -7.89 -2.49
C THR A 367 -32.63 -9.16 -2.10
N VAL A 368 -32.24 -9.25 -0.84
CA VAL A 368 -31.60 -10.44 -0.28
C VAL A 368 -32.67 -11.46 0.07
N LYS A 369 -32.64 -12.63 -0.54
CA LYS A 369 -33.53 -13.76 -0.30
C LYS A 369 -32.77 -14.97 0.22
N GLN A 370 -33.49 -15.89 0.85
CA GLN A 370 -32.92 -17.15 1.36
C GLN A 370 -33.40 -18.34 0.55
N ARG A 371 -32.53 -19.32 0.41
CA ARG A 371 -32.83 -20.63 -0.16
C ARG A 371 -32.07 -21.73 0.56
N LYS A 372 -32.67 -22.92 0.61
CA LYS A 372 -31.95 -24.09 1.12
C LYS A 372 -30.87 -24.49 0.11
N SER A 373 -29.63 -24.58 0.57
CA SER A 373 -28.52 -25.04 -0.25
C SER A 373 -28.68 -26.51 -0.64
N LYS A 374 -28.52 -26.80 -1.91
CA LYS A 374 -28.51 -28.20 -2.43
C LYS A 374 -27.21 -28.92 -2.09
N VAL A 375 -26.15 -28.19 -1.75
CA VAL A 375 -24.82 -28.74 -1.44
C VAL A 375 -24.68 -28.99 0.05
N THR A 376 -24.98 -27.99 0.89
CA THR A 376 -24.74 -28.06 2.34
C THR A 376 -25.99 -28.44 3.14
N GLY A 377 -27.17 -28.36 2.55
CA GLY A 377 -28.44 -28.54 3.23
C GLY A 377 -28.86 -27.38 4.15
N GLN A 378 -27.99 -26.38 4.34
CA GLN A 378 -28.23 -25.21 5.20
C GLN A 378 -28.93 -24.07 4.45
N GLN A 379 -29.53 -23.15 5.18
CA GLN A 379 -30.04 -21.92 4.61
C GLN A 379 -28.89 -21.05 4.10
N ASN A 380 -28.99 -20.65 2.83
CA ASN A 380 -28.06 -19.73 2.20
C ASN A 380 -28.83 -18.52 1.66
N TYR A 381 -28.19 -17.37 1.62
CA TYR A 381 -28.77 -16.16 1.04
C TYR A 381 -28.20 -15.88 -0.36
N TYR A 382 -28.96 -15.15 -1.16
CA TYR A 382 -28.57 -14.66 -2.47
C TYR A 382 -29.21 -13.30 -2.75
N PHE A 383 -28.64 -12.56 -3.67
CA PHE A 383 -29.17 -11.30 -4.16
C PHE A 383 -30.05 -11.59 -5.38
N ASP A 384 -31.33 -11.24 -5.32
CA ASP A 384 -32.27 -11.53 -6.40
C ASP A 384 -32.28 -10.39 -7.42
N ARG A 385 -31.53 -10.56 -8.52
CA ARG A 385 -31.44 -9.58 -9.62
C ARG A 385 -32.80 -9.29 -10.28
N LYS A 386 -33.82 -10.12 -10.08
CA LYS A 386 -35.17 -9.90 -10.59
C LYS A 386 -36.00 -9.01 -9.66
N ASP A 387 -35.46 -8.68 -8.50
CA ASP A 387 -36.12 -7.86 -7.50
C ASP A 387 -35.19 -6.68 -7.07
N PRO A 388 -34.95 -5.76 -8.03
CA PRO A 388 -34.13 -4.56 -7.77
C PRO A 388 -34.91 -3.55 -6.94
N TRP A 389 -34.18 -2.75 -6.15
CA TRP A 389 -34.74 -1.64 -5.40
C TRP A 389 -33.85 -0.40 -5.50
N GLU A 390 -34.44 0.77 -5.29
CA GLU A 390 -33.78 2.06 -5.16
C GLU A 390 -34.36 2.77 -3.94
N LYS A 391 -33.50 3.17 -3.00
CA LYS A 391 -33.92 3.88 -1.77
C LYS A 391 -32.73 4.58 -1.11
N GLU A 392 -33.03 5.50 -0.21
CA GLU A 392 -32.04 6.07 0.69
C GLU A 392 -31.61 5.04 1.73
N ILE A 393 -30.28 4.91 1.89
CA ILE A 393 -29.68 4.04 2.90
C ILE A 393 -28.64 4.81 3.71
N PRO A 394 -28.35 4.39 4.97
CA PRO A 394 -27.27 4.98 5.75
C PRO A 394 -25.88 4.70 5.11
N TYR A 395 -25.10 5.76 4.99
CA TYR A 395 -23.67 5.68 4.63
C TYR A 395 -22.83 6.07 5.84
N TYR A 396 -22.27 5.07 6.52
CA TYR A 396 -21.42 5.22 7.69
C TYR A 396 -20.00 5.56 7.23
N LYS A 397 -19.69 6.85 7.15
CA LYS A 397 -18.38 7.35 6.66
C LYS A 397 -17.59 8.13 7.70
N TYR A 398 -18.08 8.19 8.94
CA TYR A 398 -17.41 8.93 10.00
C TYR A 398 -16.65 7.98 10.91
N PHE A 399 -15.42 8.36 11.23
CA PHE A 399 -14.56 7.62 12.13
C PHE A 399 -14.12 8.51 13.29
N LYS A 400 -13.82 7.87 14.43
CA LYS A 400 -13.29 8.53 15.63
C LYS A 400 -11.83 8.10 15.82
N PRO A 401 -10.92 9.02 16.18
CA PRO A 401 -9.59 8.66 16.61
C PRO A 401 -9.67 7.82 17.90
N VAL A 402 -8.87 6.75 17.95
CA VAL A 402 -8.75 5.85 19.12
C VAL A 402 -7.39 6.06 19.78
N ILE A 403 -6.34 6.12 18.96
CA ILE A 403 -4.97 6.33 19.41
C ILE A 403 -4.36 7.42 18.55
N SER A 404 -3.68 8.38 19.19
CA SER A 404 -2.90 9.42 18.54
C SER A 404 -1.51 9.47 19.17
N ALA A 405 -0.54 9.98 18.43
CA ALA A 405 0.81 10.26 18.93
C ALA A 405 1.18 11.71 18.66
N THR A 406 1.83 12.33 19.63
CA THR A 406 2.43 13.67 19.47
C THR A 406 3.67 13.57 18.60
N VAL A 407 3.96 14.61 17.83
CA VAL A 407 5.16 14.69 16.98
C VAL A 407 6.33 15.17 17.84
N PRO A 408 7.42 14.40 18.02
CA PRO A 408 8.63 14.90 18.65
C PRO A 408 9.39 15.83 17.69
N ASP A 409 10.37 16.56 18.20
CA ASP A 409 11.24 17.35 17.32
C ASP A 409 12.13 16.45 16.46
N TYR A 410 12.62 15.35 17.04
CA TYR A 410 13.43 14.34 16.34
C TYR A 410 13.07 12.93 16.82
N TYR A 411 13.18 11.99 15.89
CA TYR A 411 13.34 10.57 16.22
C TYR A 411 14.83 10.20 16.18
N ILE A 412 15.21 9.25 17.02
CA ILE A 412 16.55 8.66 17.01
C ILE A 412 16.39 7.17 16.81
N LEU A 413 17.13 6.63 15.84
CA LEU A 413 17.12 5.20 15.50
C LEU A 413 18.55 4.67 15.51
N PRO A 414 18.88 3.68 16.37
CA PRO A 414 20.19 3.02 16.33
C PRO A 414 20.47 2.40 14.97
N SER A 415 21.68 2.54 14.50
CA SER A 415 22.14 2.04 13.18
C SER A 415 22.06 0.52 13.02
N ALA A 416 21.95 -0.22 14.13
CA ALA A 416 21.74 -1.65 14.15
C ALA A 416 20.45 -2.10 13.44
N TRP A 417 19.42 -1.26 13.41
CA TRP A 417 18.10 -1.56 12.81
C TRP A 417 18.10 -1.26 11.30
N ARG A 418 18.99 -1.91 10.57
CA ARG A 418 19.27 -1.67 9.14
C ARG A 418 18.03 -1.80 8.26
N GLU A 419 17.21 -2.80 8.50
CA GLU A 419 15.99 -3.02 7.72
C GLU A 419 15.00 -1.85 7.82
N VAL A 420 14.88 -1.23 9.00
CA VAL A 420 14.06 -0.04 9.18
C VAL A 420 14.71 1.17 8.53
N VAL A 421 16.03 1.35 8.71
CA VAL A 421 16.81 2.43 8.07
C VAL A 421 16.62 2.39 6.55
N GLU A 422 16.77 1.24 5.90
CA GLU A 422 16.58 1.07 4.46
C GLU A 422 15.17 1.49 4.02
N ARG A 423 14.14 1.13 4.78
CA ARG A 423 12.75 1.51 4.49
C ARG A 423 12.52 3.02 4.61
N LEU A 424 13.11 3.65 5.61
CA LEU A 424 13.08 5.11 5.74
C LEU A 424 13.76 5.79 4.55
N GLN A 425 14.92 5.29 4.12
CA GLN A 425 15.65 5.82 2.96
C GLN A 425 14.88 5.66 1.65
N LEU A 426 14.26 4.49 1.41
CA LEU A 426 13.41 4.25 0.23
C LEU A 426 12.20 5.19 0.19
N ASN A 427 11.73 5.65 1.34
CA ASN A 427 10.64 6.63 1.46
C ASN A 427 11.10 8.09 1.37
N GLY A 428 12.38 8.34 1.11
CA GLY A 428 12.94 9.68 0.98
C GLY A 428 13.00 10.45 2.30
N VAL A 429 13.10 9.74 3.43
CA VAL A 429 13.25 10.37 4.75
C VAL A 429 14.61 11.07 4.85
N ILE A 430 14.60 12.34 5.23
CA ILE A 430 15.80 13.10 5.53
C ILE A 430 16.28 12.67 6.92
N MET A 431 17.51 12.19 7.01
CA MET A 431 18.10 11.69 8.24
C MET A 431 19.62 11.85 8.20
N GLU A 432 20.22 12.11 9.37
CA GLU A 432 21.64 12.36 9.53
C GLU A 432 22.26 11.39 10.54
N GLN A 433 23.50 10.98 10.31
CA GLN A 433 24.22 10.13 11.26
C GLN A 433 24.92 10.97 12.33
N LEU A 434 24.88 10.46 13.56
CA LEU A 434 25.75 10.98 14.62
C LEU A 434 27.21 10.76 14.26
N MET A 435 28.01 11.80 14.41
CA MET A 435 29.44 11.76 14.10
C MET A 435 30.28 11.22 15.26
N THR A 436 29.78 11.30 16.49
CA THR A 436 30.47 10.89 17.72
C THR A 436 29.49 10.30 18.72
N ASP A 437 30.00 9.42 19.58
CA ASP A 437 29.23 8.88 20.70
C ASP A 437 28.70 10.01 21.58
N SER A 438 27.48 9.88 22.04
CA SER A 438 26.79 10.92 22.81
C SER A 438 25.90 10.30 23.87
N ILE A 439 25.64 11.03 24.94
CA ILE A 439 24.60 10.70 25.92
C ILE A 439 23.57 11.82 25.87
N MET A 440 22.32 11.46 25.54
CA MET A 440 21.22 12.42 25.45
C MET A 440 20.08 12.00 26.37
N GLU A 441 19.38 12.97 26.95
CA GLU A 441 18.09 12.70 27.60
C GLU A 441 17.03 12.60 26.49
N ALA A 442 16.35 11.47 26.44
CA ALA A 442 15.32 11.18 25.47
C ALA A 442 14.08 10.55 26.13
N GLU A 443 12.95 10.67 25.49
CA GLU A 443 11.76 9.89 25.85
C GLU A 443 11.87 8.51 25.19
N VAL A 444 11.89 7.51 26.03
CA VAL A 444 12.02 6.10 25.68
C VAL A 444 10.71 5.39 25.96
N CYS A 445 10.28 4.57 25.03
CA CYS A 445 9.05 3.80 25.12
C CYS A 445 9.37 2.36 25.52
N TYR A 446 8.70 1.84 26.56
CA TYR A 446 8.75 0.44 26.94
C TYR A 446 7.44 -0.25 26.57
N ILE A 447 7.51 -1.39 25.92
CA ILE A 447 6.35 -2.22 25.59
C ILE A 447 5.88 -2.92 26.86
N GLU A 448 4.67 -2.60 27.34
CA GLU A 448 4.10 -3.25 28.52
C GLU A 448 3.24 -4.45 28.15
N LYS A 449 2.53 -4.36 27.02
CA LYS A 449 1.66 -5.42 26.53
C LYS A 449 1.55 -5.36 25.02
N TYR A 450 1.39 -6.51 24.41
CA TYR A 450 1.04 -6.68 22.99
C TYR A 450 0.42 -8.06 22.79
N GLU A 451 -0.27 -8.22 21.69
CA GLU A 451 -0.79 -9.49 21.18
C GLU A 451 -0.22 -9.73 19.79
N THR A 452 -0.11 -11.00 19.41
CA THR A 452 0.41 -11.42 18.10
C THR A 452 -0.63 -12.31 17.41
N VAL A 453 -0.80 -12.16 16.10
CA VAL A 453 -1.69 -13.03 15.32
C VAL A 453 -1.15 -14.47 15.29
N ASP A 454 -2.05 -15.45 15.35
CA ASP A 454 -1.68 -16.89 15.39
C ASP A 454 -1.18 -17.42 14.04
N GLN A 455 -1.49 -16.74 12.94
CA GLN A 455 -1.10 -17.12 11.59
C GLN A 455 -0.39 -15.96 10.91
N PRO A 456 0.62 -16.23 10.05
CA PRO A 456 1.31 -15.17 9.34
C PRO A 456 0.35 -14.44 8.40
N TYR A 457 0.41 -13.11 8.44
CA TYR A 457 -0.32 -12.23 7.54
C TYR A 457 0.66 -11.55 6.59
N ASN A 458 0.63 -11.94 5.34
CA ASN A 458 1.52 -11.43 4.29
C ASN A 458 3.01 -11.50 4.67
N GLY A 459 3.43 -12.64 5.20
CA GLY A 459 4.82 -12.93 5.60
C GLY A 459 5.20 -12.57 7.04
N HIS A 460 4.33 -11.91 7.81
CA HIS A 460 4.63 -11.41 9.15
C HIS A 460 3.62 -11.89 10.21
N TYR A 461 4.10 -12.15 11.42
CA TYR A 461 3.28 -12.36 12.61
C TYR A 461 3.03 -11.01 13.28
N ARG A 462 1.98 -10.30 12.84
CA ARG A 462 1.71 -8.93 13.26
C ARG A 462 1.36 -8.81 14.73
N HIS A 463 1.88 -7.74 15.35
CA HIS A 463 1.48 -7.31 16.70
C HIS A 463 0.32 -6.32 16.66
N TYR A 464 -0.53 -6.38 17.69
CA TYR A 464 -1.66 -5.49 17.89
C TYR A 464 -1.95 -5.35 19.39
N GLY A 465 -2.87 -4.46 19.79
CA GLY A 465 -3.22 -4.24 21.21
C GLY A 465 -2.03 -3.75 22.04
N VAL A 466 -1.17 -2.92 21.43
CA VAL A 466 0.09 -2.47 22.03
C VAL A 466 -0.17 -1.43 23.11
N GLU A 467 0.28 -1.73 24.34
CA GLU A 467 0.31 -0.79 25.45
C GLU A 467 1.77 -0.45 25.78
N THR A 468 2.04 0.82 26.09
CA THR A 468 3.40 1.31 26.32
C THR A 468 3.48 2.20 27.55
N LYS A 469 4.69 2.27 28.09
CA LYS A 469 5.08 3.25 29.11
C LYS A 469 6.23 4.10 28.61
N GLU A 470 6.02 5.40 28.60
CA GLU A 470 7.02 6.39 28.23
C GLU A 470 7.83 6.83 29.47
N VAL A 471 9.16 6.86 29.33
CA VAL A 471 10.09 7.27 30.40
C VAL A 471 11.14 8.20 29.83
N LYS A 472 11.43 9.32 30.52
CA LYS A 472 12.59 10.15 30.20
C LYS A 472 13.83 9.57 30.87
N GLU A 473 14.83 9.24 30.07
CA GLU A 473 16.09 8.67 30.57
C GLU A 473 17.28 9.08 29.69
N LYS A 474 18.47 8.93 30.26
CA LYS A 474 19.71 9.14 29.50
C LYS A 474 19.99 7.92 28.65
N VAL A 475 20.09 8.14 27.33
CA VAL A 475 20.37 7.13 26.34
C VAL A 475 21.78 7.33 25.83
N GLN A 476 22.58 6.27 25.83
CA GLN A 476 23.85 6.26 25.11
C GLN A 476 23.57 6.01 23.63
N LEU A 477 24.06 6.89 22.79
CA LEU A 477 23.97 6.84 21.34
C LEU A 477 25.39 6.70 20.80
N LEU A 478 25.52 5.92 19.72
CA LEU A 478 26.82 5.64 19.11
C LEU A 478 26.99 6.46 17.82
N ALA A 479 28.24 6.72 17.46
CA ALA A 479 28.57 7.25 16.14
C ALA A 479 27.99 6.31 15.06
N GLY A 480 27.26 6.90 14.09
CA GLY A 480 26.54 6.16 13.07
C GLY A 480 25.05 5.97 13.35
N ASP A 481 24.56 6.20 14.57
CA ASP A 481 23.12 6.20 14.86
C ASP A 481 22.44 7.37 14.13
N TRP A 482 21.15 7.21 13.81
CA TRP A 482 20.43 8.15 12.98
C TRP A 482 19.61 9.15 13.81
N ILE A 483 19.75 10.43 13.48
CA ILE A 483 18.88 11.51 13.93
C ILE A 483 17.98 11.89 12.78
N ILE A 484 16.67 11.90 13.02
CA ILE A 484 15.62 12.07 12.02
C ILE A 484 14.77 13.26 12.41
N PRO A 485 14.93 14.44 11.77
CA PRO A 485 14.06 15.57 12.01
C PRO A 485 12.61 15.21 11.68
N SER A 486 11.67 15.42 12.60
CA SER A 486 10.27 15.05 12.35
C SER A 486 9.60 15.99 11.34
N ARG A 487 9.96 17.29 11.34
CA ARG A 487 9.38 18.32 10.46
C ARG A 487 9.96 18.26 9.06
N GLN A 488 9.46 17.33 8.24
CA GLN A 488 9.85 17.11 6.85
C GLN A 488 8.67 16.56 6.05
N GLN A 489 8.79 16.44 4.73
CA GLN A 489 7.71 15.89 3.89
C GLN A 489 7.20 14.52 4.32
N ALA A 490 8.02 13.72 4.97
CA ALA A 490 7.67 12.39 5.47
C ALA A 490 7.08 12.41 6.89
N ILE A 491 6.69 13.57 7.47
CA ILE A 491 6.27 13.70 8.88
C ILE A 491 5.19 12.69 9.28
N GLU A 492 4.12 12.55 8.50
CA GLU A 492 3.05 11.60 8.82
C GLU A 492 3.52 10.16 8.65
N TYR A 493 4.31 9.86 7.62
CA TYR A 493 4.92 8.55 7.43
C TYR A 493 5.77 8.16 8.66
N LEU A 494 6.62 9.07 9.14
CA LEU A 494 7.44 8.83 10.33
C LEU A 494 6.59 8.49 11.56
N VAL A 495 5.56 9.29 11.84
CA VAL A 495 4.69 9.05 13.00
C VAL A 495 3.91 7.74 12.85
N GLN A 496 3.36 7.45 11.67
CA GLN A 496 2.59 6.21 11.44
C GLN A 496 3.45 4.95 11.55
N THR A 497 4.74 5.03 11.24
CA THR A 497 5.63 3.86 11.17
C THR A 497 6.54 3.70 12.38
N LEU A 498 6.99 4.78 12.99
CA LEU A 498 7.94 4.74 14.11
C LEU A 498 7.25 4.71 15.48
N GLU A 499 6.00 5.12 15.61
CA GLU A 499 5.26 5.01 16.87
C GLU A 499 4.75 3.58 17.06
N PRO A 500 5.10 2.89 18.17
CA PRO A 500 4.82 1.46 18.33
C PRO A 500 3.33 1.12 18.34
N LYS A 501 2.46 2.05 18.77
CA LYS A 501 1.00 1.93 18.75
C LYS A 501 0.36 2.16 17.36
N GLY A 502 1.16 2.47 16.34
CA GLY A 502 0.69 2.66 14.97
C GLY A 502 0.08 1.38 14.40
N TYR A 503 -1.07 1.50 13.72
CA TYR A 503 -1.76 0.31 13.15
C TYR A 503 -0.88 -0.42 12.13
N ASP A 504 -0.05 0.32 11.41
CA ASP A 504 0.93 -0.18 10.43
C ASP A 504 2.37 0.19 10.81
N SER A 505 2.68 0.36 12.11
CA SER A 505 4.04 0.64 12.55
C SER A 505 5.00 -0.52 12.23
N PHE A 506 6.28 -0.23 12.20
CA PHE A 506 7.31 -1.27 12.08
C PHE A 506 7.25 -2.26 13.26
N PHE A 507 6.83 -1.82 14.46
CA PHE A 507 6.56 -2.73 15.55
C PHE A 507 5.38 -3.67 15.24
N SER A 508 4.27 -3.11 14.74
CA SER A 508 3.11 -3.92 14.34
C SER A 508 3.48 -4.97 13.27
N TRP A 509 4.44 -4.67 12.40
CA TRP A 509 4.96 -5.57 11.37
C TRP A 509 6.17 -6.40 11.82
N ASN A 510 6.41 -6.52 13.15
CA ASN A 510 7.44 -7.33 13.81
C ASN A 510 8.89 -7.09 13.34
N PHE A 511 9.23 -5.83 13.01
CA PHE A 511 10.61 -5.44 12.66
C PHE A 511 11.51 -5.20 13.89
N PHE A 512 10.99 -5.32 15.10
CA PHE A 512 11.69 -5.07 16.36
C PHE A 512 11.53 -6.20 17.37
N ASP A 513 11.27 -7.43 16.91
CA ASP A 513 11.00 -8.59 17.78
C ASP A 513 12.16 -8.95 18.69
N GLU A 514 13.38 -8.56 18.34
CA GLU A 514 14.58 -8.81 19.13
C GLU A 514 14.51 -8.17 20.52
N VAL A 515 13.74 -7.09 20.70
CA VAL A 515 13.58 -6.47 22.03
C VAL A 515 12.61 -7.25 22.94
N LEU A 516 11.86 -8.19 22.38
CA LEU A 516 10.79 -8.90 23.08
C LEU A 516 11.28 -10.15 23.84
N PHE A 517 12.55 -10.51 23.73
CA PHE A 517 13.11 -11.63 24.47
C PHE A 517 14.36 -11.21 25.27
N ARG A 518 14.77 -12.05 26.18
CA ARG A 518 15.95 -11.85 27.03
C ARG A 518 17.10 -12.68 26.52
N ASN A 519 18.29 -12.13 26.51
CA ASN A 519 19.52 -12.82 26.16
C ASN A 519 20.20 -13.41 27.41
N GLU A 520 20.03 -12.77 28.58
CA GLU A 520 20.66 -13.20 29.83
C GLU A 520 19.67 -13.88 30.77
N TYR A 521 20.18 -14.76 31.56
CA TYR A 521 19.41 -15.54 32.53
C TYR A 521 20.22 -15.77 33.82
N PHE A 522 19.56 -16.28 34.84
CA PHE A 522 20.15 -16.59 36.12
C PHE A 522 20.06 -18.10 36.44
N SER A 523 21.04 -18.62 37.20
CA SER A 523 20.96 -19.95 37.77
C SER A 523 20.22 -19.87 39.11
N PRO A 524 19.04 -20.51 39.27
CA PRO A 524 18.20 -20.32 40.45
C PRO A 524 18.93 -20.59 41.78
N TYR A 525 19.69 -21.68 41.85
CA TYR A 525 20.37 -22.09 43.09
C TYR A 525 21.50 -21.13 43.52
N ILE A 526 22.13 -20.41 42.56
CA ILE A 526 23.14 -19.39 42.88
C ILE A 526 22.48 -18.06 43.18
N PHE A 527 21.43 -17.71 42.42
CA PHE A 527 20.73 -16.42 42.55
C PHE A 527 19.92 -16.34 43.85
N GLU A 528 19.61 -17.45 44.50
CA GLU A 528 18.87 -17.50 45.76
C GLU A 528 19.50 -16.59 46.84
N GLU A 529 20.81 -16.69 47.06
CA GLU A 529 21.54 -15.85 48.03
C GLU A 529 21.49 -14.38 47.65
N THR A 530 21.69 -14.10 46.36
CA THR A 530 21.60 -12.74 45.82
C THR A 530 20.20 -12.17 45.99
N ALA A 531 19.15 -12.96 45.72
CA ALA A 531 17.76 -12.54 45.87
C ALA A 531 17.40 -12.23 47.34
N GLU A 532 17.92 -13.03 48.29
CA GLU A 532 17.77 -12.78 49.74
C GLU A 532 18.38 -11.41 50.11
N ASP A 533 19.61 -11.15 49.66
CA ASP A 533 20.30 -9.87 49.92
C ASP A 533 19.58 -8.69 49.28
N LEU A 534 19.08 -8.83 48.05
CA LEU A 534 18.27 -7.81 47.39
C LEU A 534 17.01 -7.47 48.19
N LEU A 535 16.27 -8.50 48.64
CA LEU A 535 15.05 -8.28 49.44
C LEU A 535 15.38 -7.68 50.82
N LYS A 536 16.54 -7.99 51.41
CA LYS A 536 16.99 -7.44 52.66
C LYS A 536 17.35 -5.97 52.55
N ASN A 537 18.04 -5.59 51.45
CA ASN A 537 18.55 -4.25 51.23
C ASN A 537 17.57 -3.33 50.54
N ASN A 538 16.45 -3.85 49.97
CA ASN A 538 15.40 -3.05 49.30
C ASN A 538 14.03 -3.36 49.92
N PRO A 539 13.61 -2.57 50.94
CA PRO A 539 12.32 -2.74 51.61
C PRO A 539 11.12 -2.60 50.68
N GLN A 540 11.22 -1.76 49.64
CA GLN A 540 10.15 -1.57 48.68
C GLN A 540 9.97 -2.80 47.80
N LEU A 541 11.04 -3.37 47.25
CA LEU A 541 11.03 -4.63 46.50
C LEU A 541 10.47 -5.78 47.33
N LYS A 542 10.87 -5.85 48.61
CA LYS A 542 10.34 -6.84 49.54
C LYS A 542 8.83 -6.72 49.75
N LYS A 543 8.33 -5.49 49.87
CA LYS A 543 6.88 -5.22 50.00
C LYS A 543 6.12 -5.66 48.75
N GLU A 544 6.61 -5.31 47.58
CA GLU A 544 6.00 -5.73 46.30
C GLU A 544 6.01 -7.24 46.12
N PHE A 545 7.13 -7.89 46.42
CA PHE A 545 7.25 -9.33 46.33
C PHE A 545 6.26 -10.04 47.25
N LYS A 546 6.14 -9.60 48.53
CA LYS A 546 5.18 -10.14 49.49
C LYS A 546 3.72 -9.90 49.08
N ALA A 547 3.42 -8.74 48.52
CA ALA A 547 2.10 -8.45 47.99
C ALA A 547 1.73 -9.42 46.87
N LYS A 548 2.62 -9.61 45.90
CA LYS A 548 2.41 -10.52 44.79
C LYS A 548 2.27 -11.97 45.23
N GLN A 549 3.05 -12.42 46.24
CA GLN A 549 2.87 -13.76 46.81
C GLN A 549 1.47 -13.94 47.41
N LYS A 550 0.93 -12.91 48.05
CA LYS A 550 -0.39 -12.94 48.67
C LYS A 550 -1.53 -12.93 47.64
N GLU A 551 -1.39 -12.15 46.58
CA GLU A 551 -2.40 -11.93 45.55
C GLU A 551 -2.47 -13.05 44.51
N ASP A 552 -1.34 -13.70 44.21
CA ASP A 552 -1.20 -14.71 43.16
C ASP A 552 -0.72 -16.07 43.75
N PRO A 553 -1.66 -16.98 44.05
CA PRO A 553 -1.30 -18.31 44.58
C PRO A 553 -0.43 -19.17 43.64
N LYS A 554 -0.55 -18.96 42.30
CA LYS A 554 0.28 -19.68 41.33
C LYS A 554 1.73 -19.19 41.39
N PHE A 555 1.90 -17.89 41.51
CA PHE A 555 3.20 -17.28 41.72
C PHE A 555 3.82 -17.75 43.05
N ALA A 556 3.04 -17.74 44.13
CA ALA A 556 3.48 -18.17 45.45
C ALA A 556 3.93 -19.66 45.49
N ALA A 557 3.36 -20.50 44.62
CA ALA A 557 3.73 -21.92 44.49
C ALA A 557 4.89 -22.17 43.51
N ASN A 558 5.45 -21.16 42.86
CA ASN A 558 6.47 -21.31 41.81
C ASN A 558 7.76 -20.56 42.20
N GLY A 559 8.73 -21.26 42.79
CA GLY A 559 10.00 -20.68 43.22
C GLY A 559 10.78 -20.01 42.10
N TYR A 560 10.81 -20.60 40.90
CA TYR A 560 11.47 -19.98 39.75
C TYR A 560 10.85 -18.63 39.36
N GLN A 561 9.53 -18.54 39.32
CA GLN A 561 8.86 -17.30 39.03
C GLN A 561 9.07 -16.22 40.10
N GLN A 562 9.23 -16.65 41.35
CA GLN A 562 9.56 -15.76 42.46
C GLN A 562 10.97 -15.19 42.34
N LEU A 563 11.95 -16.02 42.05
CA LEU A 563 13.34 -15.57 41.80
C LEU A 563 13.42 -14.70 40.57
N ARG A 564 12.69 -15.05 39.50
CA ARG A 564 12.60 -14.27 38.29
C ARG A 564 12.02 -12.87 38.55
N PHE A 565 11.00 -12.76 39.38
CA PHE A 565 10.43 -11.46 39.78
C PHE A 565 11.47 -10.54 40.44
N ILE A 566 12.35 -11.10 41.26
CA ILE A 566 13.44 -10.38 41.93
C ILE A 566 14.53 -10.03 40.92
N TYR A 567 14.94 -11.00 40.10
CA TYR A 567 15.92 -10.80 39.03
C TYR A 567 15.53 -9.64 38.07
N GLU A 568 14.29 -9.65 37.64
CA GLU A 568 13.75 -8.61 36.73
C GLU A 568 13.75 -7.17 37.34
N ARG A 569 13.95 -7.05 38.66
CA ARG A 569 14.06 -5.79 39.41
C ARG A 569 15.44 -5.57 40.02
N SER A 570 16.40 -6.37 39.60
CA SER A 570 17.78 -6.30 40.02
C SER A 570 18.64 -5.51 39.03
N PRO A 571 19.85 -5.07 39.42
CA PRO A 571 20.83 -4.46 38.53
C PRO A 571 21.28 -5.35 37.34
N TRP A 572 21.04 -6.64 37.40
CA TRP A 572 21.38 -7.60 36.34
C TRP A 572 20.26 -7.79 35.30
N SER A 573 19.12 -7.15 35.51
CA SER A 573 18.06 -7.18 34.51
C SER A 573 18.49 -6.44 33.26
N GLU A 574 18.27 -7.05 32.11
CA GLU A 574 18.56 -6.42 30.83
C GLU A 574 17.72 -5.15 30.62
N SER A 575 18.38 -4.00 30.54
CA SER A 575 17.71 -2.71 30.29
C SER A 575 17.12 -2.59 28.88
N THR A 576 17.54 -3.43 27.95
CA THR A 576 17.05 -3.47 26.55
C THR A 576 15.79 -4.32 26.38
N TYR A 577 15.44 -5.16 27.34
CA TYR A 577 14.24 -5.98 27.27
C TYR A 577 12.97 -5.13 27.28
N MET A 578 12.09 -5.35 26.30
CA MET A 578 10.86 -4.58 26.08
C MET A 578 11.09 -3.08 25.83
N ARG A 579 12.31 -2.65 25.64
CA ARG A 579 12.68 -1.27 25.35
C ARG A 579 12.60 -1.04 23.85
N TYR A 580 11.62 -0.25 23.44
CA TYR A 580 11.44 0.09 22.04
C TYR A 580 12.63 0.91 21.53
N PRO A 581 13.24 0.56 20.38
CA PRO A 581 14.54 1.12 20.00
C PRO A 581 14.44 2.42 19.20
N VAL A 582 13.28 3.05 19.14
CA VAL A 582 13.11 4.37 18.57
C VAL A 582 12.91 5.37 19.70
N TYR A 583 13.80 6.33 19.83
CA TYR A 583 13.75 7.33 20.89
C TYR A 583 13.20 8.64 20.37
N ARG A 584 12.51 9.39 21.23
CA ARG A 584 11.90 10.68 20.92
C ARG A 584 12.66 11.78 21.64
N LEU A 585 13.10 12.77 20.88
CA LEU A 585 13.82 13.92 21.42
C LEU A 585 13.00 15.20 21.21
N ASN A 586 12.71 15.91 22.28
CA ASN A 586 12.10 17.24 22.29
C ASN A 586 13.12 18.22 22.87
N ARG A 587 13.30 19.35 22.21
CA ARG A 587 14.21 20.43 22.62
C ARG A 587 13.49 21.56 23.33
#